data_ac1c0ab7a6f779795df835c6e355bdae
#
_entry.id   ac1c0ab7a6f779795df835c6e355bdae
#
_cell.length_a   1.000
_cell.length_b   1.000
_cell.length_c   1.000
_cell.angle_alpha   90.00
_cell.angle_beta   90.00
_cell.angle_gamma   90.00
#
_symmetry.space_group_name_H-M   'P 1'
#
loop_
_entity.id
_entity.type
_entity.pdbx_description
1 polymer ?
#
loop_
_entity_poly.entity_id
_entity_poly.type
_entity_poly.pdbx_seq_one_letter_code
_entity_poly.pdbx_strand_id
1 'polypeptide(L)'
;MNKILLLLVVMLCSINSMAQSTDAMLFGDVKAKEGGRHLAHAVISIKGTNLKTQCDGTGHYKIGNLPVGKQTVVATLSGYQPQELEVEMVAGKGTEAYFELEKDPLELSQVVVTGTRTSHFVKDVPIRTEVLTSQAITKKNAQNLYEALEGVPGIRVEQQCQFCNFSEVRMQGLGAEHTQVLIDGEPVYSGLAGVYGLQQIGTNDIDRLEVVKGAGSALYGSSAVAGAINIISKEPTYEPSVTGDVQFGNYGFKSYKGSGSMRYNNIGLSVFAQRTEMKAIDETQDGLTRNEVKHKDGISDRVNETMNNLGFSLYFYQPFTKNDKLVIRGKAIDEQRFGGVMTNDQYLNPYTDGTENIKTNRLSGDLAYTLPIGAHSELNFATAYVYHKRQATNDTFLHDYMDSHKDPAHPDEDGAEPDVSIMRPYIAKENTVTPSLTFTSILGKHTLLTGVQGYFTRLRETGLYVISAEDEKTSPYYGVPYTSIGKKHANEIGFFIQDE
;
A
#
# COMPACT_ATOMS: atom_id res chain seq x y z
N MET A 1 8.89 25.46 -25.71
CA MET A 1 7.57 24.85 -25.56
C MET A 1 7.03 24.20 -26.83
N ASN A 2 7.19 24.81 -28.00
CA ASN A 2 6.60 24.26 -29.26
C ASN A 2 7.26 22.99 -29.83
N LYS A 3 8.53 22.69 -29.53
CA LYS A 3 9.23 21.51 -30.07
C LYS A 3 8.87 20.22 -29.33
N ILE A 4 8.61 20.27 -28.01
CA ILE A 4 8.19 19.12 -27.20
C ILE A 4 6.73 18.76 -27.52
N LEU A 5 5.87 19.78 -27.73
CA LEU A 5 4.49 19.55 -28.13
C LEU A 5 4.41 18.94 -29.55
N LEU A 6 5.32 19.33 -30.45
CA LEU A 6 5.40 18.77 -31.79
C LEU A 6 5.88 17.31 -31.78
N LEU A 7 6.85 16.95 -30.90
CA LEU A 7 7.30 15.59 -30.70
C LEU A 7 6.20 14.71 -30.10
N LEU A 8 5.42 15.20 -29.15
CA LEU A 8 4.26 14.52 -28.59
C LEU A 8 3.16 14.33 -29.65
N VAL A 9 2.90 15.32 -30.48
CA VAL A 9 1.92 15.22 -31.59
C VAL A 9 2.38 14.25 -32.66
N VAL A 10 3.68 14.25 -33.02
CA VAL A 10 4.25 13.29 -34.00
C VAL A 10 4.23 11.87 -33.42
N MET A 11 4.49 11.69 -32.11
CA MET A 11 4.35 10.40 -31.42
C MET A 11 2.90 9.91 -31.36
N LEU A 12 1.93 10.80 -31.14
CA LEU A 12 0.51 10.50 -31.19
C LEU A 12 -0.02 10.24 -32.63
N CYS A 13 0.56 10.86 -33.64
CA CYS A 13 0.18 10.62 -35.04
C CYS A 13 0.74 9.33 -35.64
N SER A 14 1.81 8.75 -35.09
CA SER A 14 2.35 7.45 -35.52
C SER A 14 1.57 6.24 -34.97
N ILE A 15 0.57 6.45 -34.12
CA ILE A 15 -0.26 5.38 -33.52
C ILE A 15 -1.46 4.99 -34.42
N ASN A 16 -1.56 5.48 -35.64
CA ASN A 16 -2.57 5.01 -36.61
C ASN A 16 -2.22 3.65 -37.22
N SER A 17 -1.79 2.66 -36.41
CA SER A 17 -1.96 1.27 -36.76
C SER A 17 -3.44 0.93 -36.62
N MET A 18 -4.17 0.96 -37.70
CA MET A 18 -5.54 0.42 -37.76
C MET A 18 -5.49 -1.02 -37.25
N ALA A 19 -5.87 -1.25 -36.01
CA ALA A 19 -6.18 -2.57 -35.51
C ALA A 19 -7.39 -3.05 -36.31
N GLN A 20 -7.16 -3.82 -37.36
CA GLN A 20 -8.25 -4.48 -38.07
C GLN A 20 -8.93 -5.41 -37.06
N SER A 21 -10.22 -5.19 -36.82
CA SER A 21 -11.05 -6.10 -36.02
C SER A 21 -11.05 -7.42 -36.76
N THR A 22 -10.42 -8.45 -36.18
CA THR A 22 -10.35 -9.79 -36.78
C THR A 22 -11.63 -10.58 -36.57
N ASP A 23 -12.47 -10.15 -35.56
CA ASP A 23 -13.63 -10.87 -35.05
C ASP A 23 -13.34 -12.34 -34.68
N ALA A 24 -12.05 -12.72 -34.62
CA ALA A 24 -11.62 -14.03 -34.13
C ALA A 24 -11.85 -14.08 -32.61
N MET A 25 -12.40 -15.18 -32.12
CA MET A 25 -12.81 -15.34 -30.75
C MET A 25 -12.33 -16.68 -30.20
N LEU A 26 -11.87 -16.69 -28.95
CA LEU A 26 -11.53 -17.89 -28.22
C LEU A 26 -12.47 -17.99 -26.98
N PHE A 27 -12.96 -19.19 -26.69
CA PHE A 27 -13.76 -19.49 -25.52
C PHE A 27 -13.53 -20.93 -25.06
N GLY A 28 -13.87 -21.24 -23.83
CA GLY A 28 -13.72 -22.59 -23.25
C GLY A 28 -13.74 -22.59 -21.75
N ASP A 29 -13.21 -23.65 -21.16
CA ASP A 29 -13.20 -23.89 -19.72
C ASP A 29 -11.79 -24.13 -19.20
N VAL A 30 -11.58 -23.78 -17.94
CA VAL A 30 -10.40 -24.15 -17.17
C VAL A 30 -10.81 -25.04 -16.00
N LYS A 31 -10.17 -26.20 -15.89
CA LYS A 31 -10.45 -27.23 -14.84
C LYS A 31 -9.17 -27.61 -14.11
N ALA A 32 -9.33 -28.10 -12.88
CA ALA A 32 -8.25 -28.79 -12.19
C ALA A 32 -8.09 -30.20 -12.78
N LYS A 33 -6.84 -30.59 -13.09
CA LYS A 33 -6.50 -31.93 -13.58
C LYS A 33 -6.89 -33.01 -12.59
N GLU A 34 -6.72 -32.75 -11.29
CA GLU A 34 -7.23 -33.60 -10.22
C GLU A 34 -8.69 -33.26 -9.89
N GLY A 35 -9.59 -34.22 -10.06
CA GLY A 35 -11.00 -34.10 -9.67
C GLY A 35 -11.89 -33.34 -10.65
N GLY A 36 -11.37 -32.79 -11.75
CA GLY A 36 -12.15 -32.15 -12.82
C GLY A 36 -12.96 -30.91 -12.39
N ARG A 37 -12.65 -30.33 -11.23
CA ARG A 37 -13.34 -29.13 -10.71
C ARG A 37 -13.01 -27.93 -11.60
N HIS A 38 -14.03 -27.18 -11.98
CA HIS A 38 -13.86 -25.91 -12.68
C HIS A 38 -13.07 -24.92 -11.83
N LEU A 39 -12.14 -24.23 -12.47
CA LEU A 39 -11.26 -23.26 -11.82
C LEU A 39 -11.71 -21.84 -12.17
N ALA A 40 -12.46 -21.27 -11.26
CA ALA A 40 -12.84 -19.87 -11.31
C ALA A 40 -11.58 -18.97 -11.29
N HIS A 41 -11.68 -17.84 -12.00
CA HIS A 41 -10.67 -16.76 -11.97
C HIS A 41 -9.32 -17.08 -12.58
N ALA A 42 -9.16 -18.20 -13.25
CA ALA A 42 -7.98 -18.44 -14.09
C ALA A 42 -7.85 -17.33 -15.14
N VAL A 43 -6.62 -16.86 -15.36
CA VAL A 43 -6.33 -15.85 -16.37
C VAL A 43 -5.89 -16.55 -17.66
N ILE A 44 -6.55 -16.22 -18.77
CA ILE A 44 -6.21 -16.67 -20.11
C ILE A 44 -5.54 -15.51 -20.84
N SER A 45 -4.35 -15.73 -21.36
CA SER A 45 -3.57 -14.74 -22.09
C SER A 45 -3.04 -15.31 -23.41
N ILE A 46 -2.82 -14.44 -24.38
CA ILE A 46 -2.19 -14.79 -25.65
C ILE A 46 -0.71 -14.41 -25.57
N LYS A 47 0.17 -15.39 -25.62
CA LYS A 47 1.62 -15.22 -25.47
C LYS A 47 2.17 -14.22 -26.50
N GLY A 48 3.02 -13.30 -26.06
CA GLY A 48 3.57 -12.26 -26.93
C GLY A 48 2.59 -11.12 -27.23
N THR A 49 1.47 -11.02 -26.52
CA THR A 49 0.49 -9.93 -26.63
C THR A 49 0.02 -9.47 -25.23
N ASN A 50 -0.62 -8.32 -25.16
CA ASN A 50 -1.27 -7.81 -23.94
C ASN A 50 -2.72 -8.32 -23.79
N LEU A 51 -3.18 -9.19 -24.70
CA LEU A 51 -4.55 -9.69 -24.69
C LEU A 51 -4.73 -10.76 -23.62
N LYS A 52 -5.63 -10.49 -22.69
CA LYS A 52 -5.96 -11.40 -21.57
C LYS A 52 -7.42 -11.28 -21.17
N THR A 53 -7.96 -12.34 -20.63
CA THR A 53 -9.29 -12.40 -20.00
C THR A 53 -9.23 -13.25 -18.76
N GLN A 54 -10.22 -13.15 -17.90
CA GLN A 54 -10.34 -13.97 -16.70
C GLN A 54 -11.56 -14.88 -16.83
N CYS A 55 -11.43 -16.11 -16.36
CA CYS A 55 -12.56 -17.02 -16.24
C CYS A 55 -13.60 -16.48 -15.28
N ASP A 56 -14.86 -16.76 -15.56
CA ASP A 56 -15.97 -16.50 -14.63
C ASP A 56 -15.94 -17.44 -13.41
N GLY A 57 -16.93 -17.35 -12.54
CA GLY A 57 -17.05 -18.19 -11.36
C GLY A 57 -17.25 -19.67 -11.64
N THR A 58 -17.66 -20.02 -12.86
CA THR A 58 -17.86 -21.39 -13.32
C THR A 58 -16.67 -21.91 -14.15
N GLY A 59 -15.58 -21.15 -14.23
CA GLY A 59 -14.36 -21.53 -14.96
C GLY A 59 -14.44 -21.32 -16.45
N HIS A 60 -15.50 -20.69 -16.96
CA HIS A 60 -15.66 -20.38 -18.38
C HIS A 60 -14.97 -19.08 -18.73
N TYR A 61 -14.44 -18.99 -19.94
CA TYR A 61 -13.82 -17.76 -20.44
C TYR A 61 -14.19 -17.48 -21.89
N LYS A 62 -14.07 -16.19 -22.26
CA LYS A 62 -14.26 -15.72 -23.63
C LYS A 62 -13.37 -14.50 -23.86
N ILE A 63 -12.64 -14.50 -24.96
CA ILE A 63 -11.81 -13.38 -25.41
C ILE A 63 -11.97 -13.19 -26.93
N GLY A 64 -12.12 -11.95 -27.36
CA GLY A 64 -12.36 -11.60 -28.77
C GLY A 64 -11.29 -10.70 -29.35
N ASN A 65 -11.40 -10.42 -30.65
CA ASN A 65 -10.42 -9.61 -31.39
C ASN A 65 -8.99 -10.15 -31.38
N LEU A 66 -8.85 -11.47 -31.46
CA LEU A 66 -7.57 -12.13 -31.41
C LEU A 66 -6.81 -12.04 -32.73
N PRO A 67 -5.47 -12.00 -32.71
CA PRO A 67 -4.66 -12.13 -33.93
C PRO A 67 -4.97 -13.45 -34.67
N VAL A 68 -5.13 -13.39 -35.99
CA VAL A 68 -5.40 -14.56 -36.80
C VAL A 68 -4.12 -15.40 -36.98
N GLY A 69 -4.27 -16.70 -37.15
CA GLY A 69 -3.18 -17.67 -37.29
C GLY A 69 -2.89 -18.45 -36.01
N LYS A 70 -1.76 -19.13 -35.98
CA LYS A 70 -1.34 -19.92 -34.81
C LYS A 70 -0.98 -18.99 -33.64
N GLN A 71 -1.66 -19.15 -32.52
CA GLN A 71 -1.43 -18.43 -31.31
C GLN A 71 -1.14 -19.40 -30.16
N THR A 72 -0.21 -19.05 -29.27
CA THR A 72 0.00 -19.77 -28.03
C THR A 72 -0.87 -19.12 -26.95
N VAL A 73 -1.82 -19.86 -26.44
CA VAL A 73 -2.71 -19.45 -25.37
C VAL A 73 -2.17 -19.99 -24.05
N VAL A 74 -2.10 -19.16 -23.02
CA VAL A 74 -1.58 -19.53 -21.70
C VAL A 74 -2.70 -19.37 -20.68
N ALA A 75 -2.98 -20.43 -19.94
CA ALA A 75 -3.88 -20.40 -18.78
C ALA A 75 -3.06 -20.40 -17.49
N THR A 76 -3.35 -19.46 -16.59
CA THR A 76 -2.65 -19.30 -15.31
C THR A 76 -3.64 -19.15 -14.18
N LEU A 77 -3.32 -19.75 -13.01
CA LEU A 77 -4.06 -19.55 -11.77
C LEU A 77 -3.09 -19.73 -10.60
N SER A 78 -3.20 -18.88 -9.57
CA SER A 78 -2.37 -19.02 -8.37
C SER A 78 -2.53 -20.39 -7.72
N GLY A 79 -1.42 -21.04 -7.37
CA GLY A 79 -1.41 -22.41 -6.83
C GLY A 79 -1.51 -23.52 -7.88
N TYR A 80 -1.45 -23.18 -9.18
CA TYR A 80 -1.46 -24.13 -10.30
C TYR A 80 -0.33 -23.85 -11.27
N GLN A 81 0.19 -24.91 -11.90
CA GLN A 81 1.15 -24.78 -12.97
C GLN A 81 0.48 -24.19 -14.22
N PRO A 82 1.11 -23.24 -14.93
CA PRO A 82 0.57 -22.70 -16.17
C PRO A 82 0.55 -23.77 -17.25
N GLN A 83 -0.49 -23.74 -18.07
CA GLN A 83 -0.61 -24.59 -19.24
C GLN A 83 -0.62 -23.74 -20.51
N GLU A 84 0.21 -24.11 -21.46
CA GLU A 84 0.26 -23.53 -22.81
C GLU A 84 -0.43 -24.44 -23.83
N LEU A 85 -1.21 -23.85 -24.72
CA LEU A 85 -1.88 -24.56 -25.82
C LEU A 85 -1.74 -23.76 -27.10
N GLU A 86 -1.27 -24.40 -28.17
CA GLU A 86 -1.29 -23.80 -29.51
C GLU A 86 -2.68 -23.93 -30.13
N VAL A 87 -3.25 -22.81 -30.53
CA VAL A 87 -4.60 -22.72 -31.10
C VAL A 87 -4.55 -21.92 -32.41
N GLU A 88 -5.23 -22.38 -33.43
CA GLU A 88 -5.34 -21.65 -34.69
C GLU A 88 -6.58 -20.76 -34.68
N MET A 89 -6.34 -19.45 -34.76
CA MET A 89 -7.38 -18.43 -34.77
C MET A 89 -7.78 -18.07 -36.18
N VAL A 90 -9.07 -18.12 -36.47
CA VAL A 90 -9.64 -17.81 -37.77
C VAL A 90 -10.53 -16.58 -37.70
N ALA A 91 -10.35 -15.63 -38.61
CA ALA A 91 -11.17 -14.41 -38.66
C ALA A 91 -12.68 -14.72 -38.74
N GLY A 92 -13.47 -14.03 -37.92
CA GLY A 92 -14.92 -14.19 -37.86
C GLY A 92 -15.41 -15.51 -37.28
N LYS A 93 -14.52 -16.33 -36.68
CA LYS A 93 -14.89 -17.61 -36.05
C LYS A 93 -14.57 -17.66 -34.59
N GLY A 94 -15.39 -18.40 -33.83
CA GLY A 94 -15.09 -18.80 -32.46
C GLY A 94 -14.30 -20.12 -32.47
N THR A 95 -13.19 -20.14 -31.74
CA THR A 95 -12.39 -21.34 -31.49
C THR A 95 -12.55 -21.73 -30.04
N GLU A 96 -12.64 -23.04 -29.78
CA GLU A 96 -12.82 -23.57 -28.44
C GLU A 96 -11.50 -24.17 -27.94
N ALA A 97 -11.12 -23.86 -26.67
CA ALA A 97 -9.95 -24.43 -26.04
C ALA A 97 -10.18 -24.71 -24.58
N TYR A 98 -9.74 -25.89 -24.13
CA TYR A 98 -9.90 -26.36 -22.74
C TYR A 98 -8.56 -26.48 -22.06
N PHE A 99 -8.50 -26.08 -20.79
CA PHE A 99 -7.30 -26.16 -19.98
C PHE A 99 -7.52 -27.03 -18.75
N GLU A 100 -6.55 -27.90 -18.45
CA GLU A 100 -6.53 -28.72 -17.25
C GLU A 100 -5.26 -28.40 -16.45
N LEU A 101 -5.41 -27.53 -15.44
CA LEU A 101 -4.28 -27.08 -14.65
C LEU A 101 -3.92 -28.07 -13.54
N GLU A 102 -2.63 -28.32 -13.38
CA GLU A 102 -2.06 -29.14 -12.30
C GLU A 102 -1.68 -28.26 -11.10
N LYS A 103 -1.90 -28.75 -9.88
CA LYS A 103 -1.50 -28.00 -8.69
C LYS A 103 0.02 -27.74 -8.67
N ASP A 104 0.42 -26.54 -8.31
CA ASP A 104 1.80 -26.17 -8.09
C ASP A 104 2.09 -26.06 -6.56
N PRO A 105 2.59 -27.13 -5.92
CA PRO A 105 2.81 -27.17 -4.50
C PRO A 105 3.93 -26.22 -4.02
N LEU A 106 4.78 -25.75 -4.93
CA LEU A 106 5.89 -24.84 -4.64
C LEU A 106 5.56 -23.38 -4.95
N GLU A 107 4.38 -23.10 -5.51
CA GLU A 107 3.92 -21.75 -5.89
C GLU A 107 4.91 -20.96 -6.76
N LEU A 108 5.82 -21.64 -7.47
CA LEU A 108 6.83 -21.00 -8.33
C LEU A 108 6.26 -20.38 -9.60
N SER A 109 5.02 -20.70 -9.93
CA SER A 109 4.31 -20.22 -11.12
C SER A 109 3.42 -19.01 -10.87
N GLN A 110 3.60 -18.32 -9.73
CA GLN A 110 2.88 -17.08 -9.44
C GLN A 110 3.32 -15.98 -10.40
N VAL A 111 2.34 -15.18 -10.86
CA VAL A 111 2.60 -14.02 -11.70
C VAL A 111 2.81 -12.79 -10.80
N VAL A 112 3.90 -12.08 -11.03
CA VAL A 112 4.25 -10.85 -10.32
C VAL A 112 4.40 -9.70 -11.32
N VAL A 113 4.19 -8.49 -10.86
CA VAL A 113 4.28 -7.27 -11.67
C VAL A 113 5.28 -6.25 -11.11
N THR A 114 5.66 -6.38 -9.84
CA THR A 114 6.44 -5.33 -9.16
C THR A 114 7.89 -5.29 -9.60
N GLY A 115 8.49 -6.43 -9.94
CA GLY A 115 9.92 -6.48 -10.29
C GLY A 115 10.28 -5.65 -11.51
N THR A 116 9.40 -5.60 -12.48
CA THR A 116 9.64 -4.99 -13.80
C THR A 116 8.51 -4.05 -14.27
N ARG A 117 7.45 -3.88 -13.49
CA ARG A 117 6.16 -3.23 -13.86
C ARG A 117 5.42 -3.93 -15.00
N THR A 118 5.89 -5.08 -15.42
CA THR A 118 5.28 -5.98 -16.42
C THR A 118 4.97 -7.34 -15.77
N SER A 119 4.03 -8.08 -16.32
CA SER A 119 3.59 -9.36 -15.73
C SER A 119 4.55 -10.48 -16.08
N HIS A 120 5.21 -11.07 -15.09
CA HIS A 120 6.11 -12.21 -15.24
C HIS A 120 5.82 -13.31 -14.23
N PHE A 121 6.23 -14.54 -14.52
CA PHE A 121 6.29 -15.56 -13.49
C PHE A 121 7.44 -15.28 -12.52
N VAL A 122 7.26 -15.56 -11.23
CA VAL A 122 8.29 -15.36 -10.20
C VAL A 122 9.64 -15.95 -10.62
N LYS A 123 9.62 -17.13 -11.24
CA LYS A 123 10.82 -17.83 -11.73
C LYS A 123 11.57 -17.11 -12.84
N ASP A 124 10.88 -16.24 -13.59
CA ASP A 124 11.42 -15.58 -14.80
C ASP A 124 11.80 -14.11 -14.53
N VAL A 125 11.53 -13.60 -13.34
CA VAL A 125 11.86 -12.21 -12.96
C VAL A 125 13.35 -12.09 -12.66
N PRO A 126 14.08 -11.15 -13.28
CA PRO A 126 15.51 -10.97 -13.04
C PRO A 126 15.83 -10.43 -11.64
N ILE A 127 14.85 -9.81 -11.00
CA ILE A 127 15.00 -9.22 -9.65
C ILE A 127 14.30 -10.13 -8.63
N ARG A 128 15.01 -10.43 -7.53
CA ARG A 128 14.47 -11.29 -6.47
C ARG A 128 13.17 -10.74 -5.90
N THR A 129 12.07 -11.36 -6.27
CA THR A 129 10.72 -11.03 -5.83
C THR A 129 10.18 -12.15 -4.96
N GLU A 130 9.67 -11.81 -3.79
CA GLU A 130 8.99 -12.73 -2.87
C GLU A 130 7.51 -12.40 -2.85
N VAL A 131 6.67 -13.43 -2.86
CA VAL A 131 5.22 -13.29 -2.89
C VAL A 131 4.63 -13.89 -1.62
N LEU A 132 3.83 -13.10 -0.91
CA LEU A 132 2.99 -13.58 0.18
C LEU A 132 1.53 -13.56 -0.27
N THR A 133 0.95 -14.73 -0.43
CA THR A 133 -0.46 -14.87 -0.83
C THR A 133 -1.41 -14.48 0.29
N SER A 134 -2.66 -14.14 -0.04
CA SER A 134 -3.72 -13.89 0.96
C SER A 134 -3.88 -15.08 1.90
N GLN A 135 -3.70 -16.30 1.42
CA GLN A 135 -3.76 -17.51 2.25
C GLN A 135 -2.60 -17.57 3.27
N ALA A 136 -1.38 -17.21 2.87
CA ALA A 136 -0.24 -17.13 3.78
C ALA A 136 -0.44 -16.05 4.85
N ILE A 137 -0.95 -14.88 4.46
CA ILE A 137 -1.29 -13.76 5.35
C ILE A 137 -2.37 -14.20 6.36
N THR A 138 -3.43 -14.87 5.89
CA THR A 138 -4.50 -15.39 6.75
C THR A 138 -3.99 -16.46 7.74
N LYS A 139 -3.11 -17.38 7.29
CA LYS A 139 -2.50 -18.40 8.17
C LYS A 139 -1.64 -17.78 9.28
N LYS A 140 -1.01 -16.63 9.03
CA LYS A 140 -0.28 -15.85 10.04
C LYS A 140 -1.22 -15.10 11.00
N ASN A 141 -2.52 -15.06 10.72
CA ASN A 141 -3.48 -14.25 11.43
C ASN A 141 -3.13 -12.74 11.47
N ALA A 142 -2.45 -12.25 10.45
CA ALA A 142 -1.98 -10.88 10.37
C ALA A 142 -3.13 -9.88 10.28
N GLN A 143 -3.12 -8.86 11.15
CA GLN A 143 -4.15 -7.83 11.20
C GLN A 143 -3.82 -6.63 10.31
N ASN A 144 -2.54 -6.38 10.11
CA ASN A 144 -2.00 -5.27 9.35
C ASN A 144 -0.78 -5.70 8.53
N LEU A 145 -0.24 -4.78 7.75
CA LEU A 145 0.87 -5.06 6.85
C LEU A 145 2.17 -5.41 7.61
N TYR A 146 2.43 -4.83 8.78
CA TYR A 146 3.60 -5.19 9.58
C TYR A 146 3.59 -6.65 9.98
N GLU A 147 2.48 -7.12 10.53
CA GLU A 147 2.32 -8.51 10.95
C GLU A 147 2.40 -9.46 9.75
N ALA A 148 1.90 -9.05 8.58
CA ALA A 148 2.04 -9.83 7.35
C ALA A 148 3.50 -9.96 6.90
N LEU A 149 4.30 -8.90 7.06
CA LEU A 149 5.71 -8.86 6.66
C LEU A 149 6.65 -9.50 7.68
N GLU A 150 6.21 -9.68 8.92
CA GLU A 150 7.02 -10.30 9.96
C GLU A 150 7.50 -11.71 9.54
N GLY A 151 8.81 -11.98 9.74
CA GLY A 151 9.41 -13.26 9.34
C GLY A 151 9.66 -13.43 7.84
N VAL A 152 9.42 -12.40 7.01
CA VAL A 152 9.83 -12.41 5.60
C VAL A 152 11.35 -12.24 5.51
N PRO A 153 12.08 -13.14 4.83
CA PRO A 153 13.53 -13.04 4.73
C PRO A 153 13.99 -11.67 4.22
N GLY A 154 14.97 -11.05 4.89
CA GLY A 154 15.50 -9.72 4.52
C GLY A 154 14.61 -8.54 4.88
N ILE A 155 13.50 -8.78 5.54
CA ILE A 155 12.66 -7.76 6.17
C ILE A 155 12.75 -7.93 7.69
N ARG A 156 12.91 -6.81 8.39
CA ARG A 156 12.86 -6.74 9.84
C ARG A 156 11.83 -5.71 10.26
N VAL A 157 10.88 -6.13 11.07
CA VAL A 157 9.91 -5.25 11.73
C VAL A 157 10.42 -4.97 13.13
N GLU A 158 10.68 -3.71 13.45
CA GLU A 158 11.20 -3.28 14.75
C GLU A 158 10.22 -2.33 15.43
N GLN A 159 9.89 -2.60 16.66
CA GLN A 159 9.17 -1.65 17.50
C GLN A 159 10.18 -0.67 18.09
N GLN A 160 10.01 0.63 17.81
CA GLN A 160 10.98 1.67 18.14
C GLN A 160 10.57 2.53 19.34
N CYS A 161 9.30 2.59 19.66
CA CYS A 161 8.79 3.49 20.68
C CYS A 161 7.77 2.79 21.58
N GLN A 162 7.98 2.86 22.86
CA GLN A 162 7.11 2.31 23.90
C GLN A 162 5.82 3.14 24.05
N PHE A 163 5.95 4.46 24.11
CA PHE A 163 4.82 5.37 24.36
C PHE A 163 3.83 5.49 23.21
N CYS A 164 4.27 5.30 21.96
CA CYS A 164 3.45 5.49 20.78
C CYS A 164 3.28 4.22 19.94
N ASN A 165 3.91 3.10 20.34
CA ASN A 165 3.90 1.83 19.62
C ASN A 165 4.33 2.00 18.15
N PHE A 166 5.35 2.82 17.90
CA PHE A 166 5.90 3.04 16.58
C PHE A 166 6.70 1.81 16.14
N SER A 167 6.37 1.30 14.97
CA SER A 167 7.11 0.21 14.35
C SER A 167 7.68 0.65 13.00
N GLU A 168 8.87 0.18 12.70
CA GLU A 168 9.59 0.45 11.46
C GLU A 168 9.84 -0.85 10.70
N VAL A 169 9.69 -0.79 9.37
CA VAL A 169 10.10 -1.89 8.48
C VAL A 169 11.45 -1.57 7.87
N ARG A 170 12.44 -2.37 8.20
CA ARG A 170 13.76 -2.31 7.57
C ARG A 170 13.90 -3.38 6.50
N MET A 171 14.32 -2.99 5.33
CA MET A 171 14.61 -3.91 4.23
C MET A 171 16.09 -3.90 3.92
N GLN A 172 16.72 -5.08 3.86
CA GLN A 172 18.17 -5.23 3.60
C GLN A 172 19.05 -4.41 4.57
N GLY A 173 18.58 -4.16 5.81
CA GLY A 173 19.27 -3.34 6.80
C GLY A 173 19.12 -1.82 6.63
N LEU A 174 18.43 -1.35 5.59
CA LEU A 174 18.12 0.06 5.37
C LEU A 174 16.80 0.46 6.04
N GLY A 175 16.67 1.72 6.44
CA GLY A 175 15.47 2.24 7.09
C GLY A 175 14.25 2.32 6.17
N ALA A 176 13.09 2.61 6.76
CA ALA A 176 11.80 2.63 6.06
C ALA A 176 11.76 3.67 4.94
N GLU A 177 12.49 4.76 5.06
CA GLU A 177 12.60 5.84 4.05
C GLU A 177 13.21 5.38 2.73
N HIS A 178 13.89 4.22 2.74
CA HIS A 178 14.52 3.60 1.56
C HIS A 178 13.66 2.48 0.95
N THR A 179 12.47 2.24 1.49
CA THR A 179 11.55 1.20 1.02
C THR A 179 10.28 1.83 0.46
N GLN A 180 10.06 1.66 -0.84
CA GLN A 180 8.83 2.16 -1.49
C GLN A 180 7.66 1.23 -1.21
N VAL A 181 6.55 1.79 -0.73
CA VAL A 181 5.30 1.05 -0.57
C VAL A 181 4.31 1.49 -1.64
N LEU A 182 3.70 0.49 -2.28
CA LEU A 182 2.79 0.67 -3.40
C LEU A 182 1.46 -0.04 -3.10
N ILE A 183 0.37 0.45 -3.64
CA ILE A 183 -0.89 -0.29 -3.78
C ILE A 183 -1.20 -0.36 -5.27
N ASP A 184 -1.31 -1.58 -5.80
CA ASP A 184 -1.54 -1.87 -7.21
C ASP A 184 -0.57 -1.12 -8.15
N GLY A 185 0.69 -1.00 -7.73
CA GLY A 185 1.76 -0.33 -8.47
C GLY A 185 1.89 1.18 -8.26
N GLU A 186 0.94 1.81 -7.57
CA GLU A 186 0.95 3.25 -7.33
C GLU A 186 1.46 3.59 -5.93
N PRO A 187 2.36 4.58 -5.78
CA PRO A 187 2.87 5.00 -4.49
C PRO A 187 1.76 5.55 -3.60
N VAL A 188 1.62 5.00 -2.40
CA VAL A 188 0.58 5.38 -1.42
C VAL A 188 1.15 6.16 -0.24
N TYR A 189 2.44 6.42 -0.29
CA TYR A 189 3.22 6.84 0.84
C TYR A 189 3.36 8.35 0.88
N SER A 190 2.93 8.96 1.98
CA SER A 190 3.20 10.36 2.30
C SER A 190 4.30 10.45 3.36
N GLY A 191 4.98 11.59 3.47
CA GLY A 191 6.00 11.81 4.49
C GLY A 191 5.48 11.60 5.92
N LEU A 192 4.24 12.00 6.18
CA LEU A 192 3.57 11.77 7.47
C LEU A 192 3.19 10.30 7.69
N ALA A 193 2.85 9.56 6.63
CA ALA A 193 2.52 8.14 6.71
C ALA A 193 3.77 7.27 6.97
N GLY A 194 4.97 7.80 6.76
CA GLY A 194 6.24 7.10 6.98
C GLY A 194 6.38 6.48 8.35
N VAL A 195 5.79 7.09 9.34
CA VAL A 195 5.92 6.64 10.72
C VAL A 195 4.95 5.52 11.07
N TYR A 196 3.66 5.64 10.74
CA TYR A 196 2.63 4.66 11.15
C TYR A 196 1.85 4.06 9.98
N GLY A 197 2.11 4.50 8.76
CA GLY A 197 1.26 4.22 7.60
C GLY A 197 1.07 2.74 7.28
N LEU A 198 2.07 1.91 7.52
CA LEU A 198 2.01 0.48 7.24
C LEU A 198 1.15 -0.29 8.26
N GLN A 199 1.13 0.13 9.53
CA GLN A 199 0.23 -0.44 10.53
C GLN A 199 -1.24 -0.15 10.24
N GLN A 200 -1.50 0.95 9.55
CA GLN A 200 -2.85 1.38 9.16
C GLN A 200 -3.42 0.61 7.96
N ILE A 201 -2.60 -0.18 7.27
CA ILE A 201 -3.04 -0.98 6.13
C ILE A 201 -3.53 -2.34 6.63
N GLY A 202 -4.86 -2.55 6.59
CA GLY A 202 -5.49 -3.82 6.90
C GLY A 202 -5.25 -4.87 5.82
N THR A 203 -5.44 -6.13 6.18
CA THR A 203 -5.13 -7.29 5.31
C THR A 203 -6.32 -7.87 4.54
N ASN A 204 -7.52 -7.30 4.68
CA ASN A 204 -8.78 -7.93 4.21
C ASN A 204 -8.96 -7.92 2.70
N ASP A 205 -8.51 -6.85 2.02
CA ASP A 205 -8.63 -6.66 0.57
C ASP A 205 -7.35 -7.03 -0.19
N ILE A 206 -6.38 -7.65 0.50
CA ILE A 206 -5.11 -8.05 -0.10
C ILE A 206 -5.25 -9.42 -0.78
N ASP A 207 -4.94 -9.47 -2.07
CA ASP A 207 -4.75 -10.71 -2.81
C ASP A 207 -3.37 -11.31 -2.53
N ARG A 208 -2.34 -10.49 -2.65
CA ARG A 208 -0.96 -10.86 -2.35
C ARG A 208 -0.10 -9.62 -2.07
N LEU A 209 1.03 -9.86 -1.41
CA LEU A 209 2.10 -8.87 -1.28
C LEU A 209 3.27 -9.32 -2.17
N GLU A 210 3.78 -8.41 -2.97
CA GLU A 210 4.98 -8.61 -3.75
C GLU A 210 6.12 -7.79 -3.14
N VAL A 211 7.17 -8.46 -2.69
CA VAL A 211 8.33 -7.85 -2.04
C VAL A 211 9.52 -7.96 -2.97
N VAL A 212 9.90 -6.85 -3.57
CA VAL A 212 11.08 -6.72 -4.42
C VAL A 212 12.24 -6.24 -3.59
N LYS A 213 13.32 -7.02 -3.54
CA LYS A 213 14.50 -6.76 -2.72
C LYS A 213 15.65 -6.26 -3.58
N GLY A 214 16.18 -5.09 -3.26
CA GLY A 214 17.27 -4.47 -4.02
C GLY A 214 16.83 -3.21 -4.74
N ALA A 215 17.73 -2.61 -5.51
CA ALA A 215 17.53 -1.30 -6.13
C ALA A 215 16.37 -1.30 -7.14
N GLY A 216 15.19 -0.89 -6.68
CA GLY A 216 14.01 -0.62 -7.49
C GLY A 216 13.87 0.86 -7.90
N SER A 217 14.85 1.70 -7.54
CA SER A 217 14.76 3.16 -7.70
C SER A 217 14.60 3.62 -9.15
N ALA A 218 15.11 2.87 -10.12
CA ALA A 218 14.92 3.18 -11.54
C ALA A 218 13.44 3.14 -11.96
N LEU A 219 12.63 2.31 -11.32
CA LEU A 219 11.21 2.13 -11.65
C LEU A 219 10.28 2.89 -10.69
N TYR A 220 10.66 3.02 -9.42
CA TYR A 220 9.78 3.48 -8.35
C TYR A 220 10.25 4.76 -7.64
N GLY A 221 11.33 5.37 -8.14
CA GLY A 221 11.86 6.63 -7.61
C GLY A 221 12.87 6.47 -6.48
N SER A 222 13.30 7.60 -5.91
CA SER A 222 14.39 7.71 -4.94
C SER A 222 14.13 6.95 -3.62
N SER A 223 12.89 6.70 -3.26
CA SER A 223 12.52 5.96 -2.05
C SER A 223 12.66 4.44 -2.17
N ALA A 224 12.95 3.90 -3.37
CA ALA A 224 13.04 2.46 -3.59
C ALA A 224 14.49 1.94 -3.65
N VAL A 225 15.38 2.48 -2.81
CA VAL A 225 16.81 2.08 -2.76
C VAL A 225 16.97 0.68 -2.15
N ALA A 226 16.25 0.39 -1.07
CA ALA A 226 16.24 -0.93 -0.42
C ALA A 226 15.37 -1.93 -1.18
N GLY A 227 14.31 -1.43 -1.84
CA GLY A 227 13.35 -2.22 -2.57
C GLY A 227 11.94 -1.64 -2.55
N ALA A 228 10.97 -2.45 -2.96
CA ALA A 228 9.57 -2.07 -2.99
C ALA A 228 8.69 -3.17 -2.37
N ILE A 229 7.62 -2.75 -1.69
CA ILE A 229 6.55 -3.60 -1.20
C ILE A 229 5.29 -3.18 -1.91
N ASN A 230 4.75 -4.04 -2.77
CA ASN A 230 3.53 -3.77 -3.51
C ASN A 230 2.38 -4.63 -2.99
N ILE A 231 1.32 -3.97 -2.61
CA ILE A 231 0.09 -4.56 -2.12
C ILE A 231 -0.83 -4.71 -3.33
N ILE A 232 -1.10 -5.94 -3.73
CA ILE A 232 -2.03 -6.23 -4.82
C ILE A 232 -3.41 -6.46 -4.22
N SER A 233 -4.37 -5.65 -4.63
CA SER A 233 -5.76 -5.72 -4.15
C SER A 233 -6.52 -6.88 -4.79
N LYS A 234 -7.48 -7.45 -4.05
CA LYS A 234 -8.40 -8.46 -4.59
C LYS A 234 -9.29 -7.86 -5.65
N GLU A 235 -9.33 -8.46 -6.82
CA GLU A 235 -10.26 -8.09 -7.88
C GLU A 235 -11.62 -8.81 -7.68
N PRO A 236 -12.75 -8.10 -7.84
CA PRO A 236 -14.06 -8.71 -7.70
C PRO A 236 -14.35 -9.70 -8.81
N THR A 237 -15.02 -10.76 -8.46
CA THR A 237 -15.31 -11.91 -9.31
C THR A 237 -16.80 -12.05 -9.55
N TYR A 238 -17.21 -12.84 -10.54
CA TYR A 238 -18.62 -13.09 -10.83
C TYR A 238 -19.34 -13.84 -9.70
N GLU A 239 -18.59 -14.63 -8.91
CA GLU A 239 -19.12 -15.21 -7.69
C GLU A 239 -19.07 -14.17 -6.57
N PRO A 240 -20.24 -13.80 -6.00
CA PRO A 240 -20.27 -12.93 -4.84
C PRO A 240 -19.50 -13.56 -3.68
N SER A 241 -18.60 -12.80 -3.07
CA SER A 241 -17.90 -13.23 -1.87
C SER A 241 -18.19 -12.28 -0.72
N VAL A 242 -18.46 -12.88 0.45
CA VAL A 242 -18.59 -12.14 1.71
C VAL A 242 -17.73 -12.85 2.74
N THR A 243 -16.89 -12.11 3.41
CA THR A 243 -16.05 -12.63 4.50
C THR A 243 -16.25 -11.80 5.75
N GLY A 244 -16.27 -12.47 6.89
CA GLY A 244 -16.31 -11.84 8.20
C GLY A 244 -15.30 -12.53 9.12
N ASP A 245 -14.59 -11.76 9.92
CA ASP A 245 -13.63 -12.24 10.91
C ASP A 245 -13.81 -11.44 12.19
N VAL A 246 -13.87 -12.15 13.31
CA VAL A 246 -13.97 -11.55 14.64
C VAL A 246 -12.94 -12.21 15.53
N GLN A 247 -12.11 -11.42 16.15
CA GLN A 247 -11.04 -11.90 17.01
C GLN A 247 -11.06 -11.19 18.37
N PHE A 248 -10.79 -11.97 19.39
CA PHE A 248 -10.59 -11.50 20.75
C PHE A 248 -9.26 -12.05 21.26
N GLY A 249 -8.52 -11.21 21.93
CA GLY A 249 -7.22 -11.58 22.49
C GLY A 249 -7.01 -11.04 23.90
N ASN A 250 -5.83 -11.29 24.42
CA ASN A 250 -5.41 -10.75 25.69
C ASN A 250 -5.37 -9.22 25.65
N TYR A 251 -5.33 -8.60 26.81
CA TYR A 251 -5.20 -7.15 26.97
C TYR A 251 -6.30 -6.33 26.27
N GLY A 252 -7.50 -6.90 26.20
CA GLY A 252 -8.65 -6.25 25.58
C GLY A 252 -8.55 -6.07 24.07
N PHE A 253 -7.67 -6.84 23.41
CA PHE A 253 -7.61 -6.89 21.95
C PHE A 253 -8.93 -7.36 21.36
N LYS A 254 -9.44 -6.61 20.39
CA LYS A 254 -10.62 -6.93 19.60
C LYS A 254 -10.38 -6.52 18.16
N SER A 255 -10.72 -7.38 17.23
CA SER A 255 -10.71 -7.06 15.80
C SER A 255 -11.99 -7.56 15.15
N TYR A 256 -12.62 -6.68 14.39
CA TYR A 256 -13.81 -6.95 13.61
C TYR A 256 -13.50 -6.58 12.17
N LYS A 257 -13.58 -7.56 11.28
CA LYS A 257 -13.30 -7.36 9.87
C LYS A 257 -14.45 -7.89 9.04
N GLY A 258 -14.78 -7.16 7.99
CA GLY A 258 -15.76 -7.61 7.01
C GLY A 258 -15.35 -7.14 5.63
N SER A 259 -15.52 -7.97 4.63
CA SER A 259 -15.37 -7.58 3.23
C SER A 259 -16.40 -8.28 2.36
N GLY A 260 -16.78 -7.62 1.27
CA GLY A 260 -17.68 -8.18 0.28
C GLY A 260 -17.24 -7.74 -1.10
N SER A 261 -17.32 -8.64 -2.07
CA SER A 261 -17.02 -8.32 -3.47
C SER A 261 -17.94 -9.06 -4.41
N MET A 262 -18.25 -8.42 -5.53
CA MET A 262 -19.09 -8.97 -6.58
C MET A 262 -18.79 -8.29 -7.91
N ARG A 263 -18.84 -9.06 -8.98
CA ARG A 263 -18.86 -8.55 -10.35
C ARG A 263 -20.18 -8.90 -11.02
N TYR A 264 -20.80 -7.93 -11.63
CA TYR A 264 -21.98 -8.14 -12.47
C TYR A 264 -21.74 -7.50 -13.83
N ASN A 265 -21.74 -8.31 -14.88
CA ASN A 265 -21.38 -7.88 -16.24
C ASN A 265 -20.03 -7.14 -16.25
N ASN A 266 -20.05 -5.88 -16.66
CA ASN A 266 -18.87 -5.03 -16.81
C ASN A 266 -18.60 -4.14 -15.58
N ILE A 267 -19.29 -4.37 -14.47
CA ILE A 267 -19.08 -3.60 -13.23
C ILE A 267 -18.69 -4.56 -12.10
N GLY A 268 -17.62 -4.24 -11.41
CA GLY A 268 -17.19 -4.92 -10.19
C GLY A 268 -17.20 -3.96 -9.00
N LEU A 269 -17.60 -4.46 -7.84
CA LEU A 269 -17.56 -3.76 -6.56
C LEU A 269 -16.85 -4.60 -5.53
N SER A 270 -15.94 -4.00 -4.79
CA SER A 270 -15.36 -4.54 -3.57
C SER A 270 -15.49 -3.51 -2.46
N VAL A 271 -15.86 -3.96 -1.26
CA VAL A 271 -15.95 -3.12 -0.06
C VAL A 271 -15.31 -3.85 1.11
N PHE A 272 -14.68 -3.11 2.01
CA PHE A 272 -14.20 -3.67 3.26
C PHE A 272 -14.33 -2.69 4.41
N ALA A 273 -14.43 -3.24 5.62
CA ALA A 273 -14.41 -2.51 6.87
C ALA A 273 -13.61 -3.29 7.90
N GLN A 274 -12.82 -2.58 8.69
CA GLN A 274 -12.09 -3.14 9.82
C GLN A 274 -12.13 -2.18 10.99
N ARG A 275 -12.36 -2.71 12.20
CA ARG A 275 -12.17 -2.02 13.46
C ARG A 275 -11.28 -2.86 14.36
N THR A 276 -10.23 -2.26 14.87
CA THR A 276 -9.30 -2.88 15.83
C THR A 276 -9.26 -2.03 17.09
N GLU A 277 -9.34 -2.67 18.24
CA GLU A 277 -9.23 -2.04 19.56
C GLU A 277 -8.21 -2.82 20.40
N MET A 278 -7.40 -2.10 21.15
CA MET A 278 -6.48 -2.67 22.12
C MET A 278 -6.33 -1.72 23.30
N LYS A 279 -6.24 -2.28 24.50
CA LYS A 279 -6.01 -1.48 25.71
C LYS A 279 -4.50 -1.28 25.93
N ALA A 280 -4.17 -0.19 26.59
CA ALA A 280 -2.82 0.01 27.10
C ALA A 280 -2.44 -1.09 28.10
N ILE A 281 -1.16 -1.44 28.13
CA ILE A 281 -0.60 -2.49 28.96
C ILE A 281 0.61 -1.94 29.69
N ASP A 282 0.75 -2.30 30.94
CA ASP A 282 1.93 -2.13 31.77
C ASP A 282 2.22 -3.47 32.43
N GLU A 283 3.04 -4.30 31.78
CA GLU A 283 3.42 -5.63 32.26
C GLU A 283 4.92 -5.77 32.50
N THR A 284 5.73 -4.87 31.97
CA THR A 284 7.15 -4.84 32.20
C THR A 284 7.43 -4.52 33.65
N GLN A 285 8.27 -5.31 34.30
CA GLN A 285 8.66 -5.13 35.68
C GLN A 285 10.07 -4.54 35.74
N ASP A 286 10.23 -3.36 35.23
CA ASP A 286 11.50 -2.66 35.05
C ASP A 286 11.76 -1.57 36.11
N GLY A 287 10.78 -1.22 36.91
CA GLY A 287 10.95 -0.37 38.10
C GLY A 287 11.84 -1.02 39.14
N LEU A 288 13.17 -1.14 38.89
CA LEU A 288 14.05 -1.97 39.70
C LEU A 288 15.23 -1.27 40.31
N THR A 289 15.38 -1.51 41.59
CA THR A 289 16.68 -1.56 42.24
C THR A 289 17.12 -3.00 42.46
N ARG A 290 18.43 -3.23 42.52
CA ARG A 290 19.11 -4.54 42.52
C ARG A 290 18.63 -5.57 43.54
N ASN A 291 17.87 -5.15 44.56
CA ASN A 291 17.42 -5.98 45.67
C ASN A 291 15.89 -5.94 45.88
N GLU A 292 15.13 -5.32 45.00
CA GLU A 292 13.70 -5.14 45.15
C GLU A 292 12.90 -6.09 44.25
N VAL A 293 11.71 -6.41 44.70
CA VAL A 293 10.73 -7.16 43.89
C VAL A 293 10.34 -6.30 42.69
N LYS A 294 10.47 -6.88 41.51
CA LYS A 294 10.03 -6.25 40.29
C LYS A 294 8.56 -5.84 40.38
N HIS A 295 8.24 -4.63 40.03
CA HIS A 295 6.88 -4.12 39.98
C HIS A 295 6.68 -3.30 38.72
N LYS A 296 5.43 -3.11 38.36
CA LYS A 296 5.02 -2.25 37.27
C LYS A 296 5.44 -0.82 37.53
N ASP A 297 5.97 -0.15 36.51
CA ASP A 297 6.49 1.22 36.66
C ASP A 297 5.40 2.30 36.49
N GLY A 298 4.19 1.91 36.05
CA GLY A 298 3.08 2.83 35.78
C GLY A 298 3.14 3.51 34.42
N ILE A 299 4.08 3.08 33.57
CA ILE A 299 4.22 3.55 32.19
C ILE A 299 3.75 2.46 31.24
N SER A 300 3.05 2.81 30.17
CA SER A 300 2.53 1.81 29.25
C SER A 300 3.63 1.20 28.38
N ASP A 301 3.73 -0.14 28.40
CA ASP A 301 4.55 -0.92 27.46
C ASP A 301 3.92 -0.96 26.07
N ARG A 302 2.63 -0.76 26.00
CA ARG A 302 1.85 -0.74 24.78
C ARG A 302 0.71 0.27 24.91
N VAL A 303 0.46 1.01 23.83
CA VAL A 303 -0.57 2.03 23.81
C VAL A 303 -1.99 1.44 23.78
N ASN A 304 -2.95 2.23 24.28
CA ASN A 304 -4.34 2.05 23.91
C ASN A 304 -4.51 2.49 22.45
N GLU A 305 -5.05 1.61 21.62
CA GLU A 305 -5.23 1.85 20.21
C GLU A 305 -6.67 1.57 19.80
N THR A 306 -7.23 2.47 19.00
CA THR A 306 -8.48 2.25 18.27
C THR A 306 -8.26 2.67 16.83
N MET A 307 -8.50 1.77 15.89
CA MET A 307 -8.37 2.03 14.46
C MET A 307 -9.64 1.59 13.73
N ASN A 308 -10.16 2.47 12.88
CA ASN A 308 -11.19 2.19 11.91
C ASN A 308 -10.61 2.33 10.50
N ASN A 309 -10.84 1.35 9.65
CA ASN A 309 -10.37 1.31 8.27
C ASN A 309 -11.53 0.91 7.37
N LEU A 310 -11.87 1.75 6.43
CA LEU A 310 -12.95 1.54 5.47
C LEU A 310 -12.42 1.72 4.06
N GLY A 311 -12.91 0.92 3.12
CA GLY A 311 -12.54 1.11 1.72
C GLY A 311 -13.53 0.50 0.75
N PHE A 312 -13.43 0.99 -0.48
CA PHE A 312 -14.16 0.45 -1.62
C PHE A 312 -13.31 0.49 -2.87
N SER A 313 -13.63 -0.38 -3.82
CA SER A 313 -13.06 -0.40 -5.16
C SER A 313 -14.16 -0.66 -6.18
N LEU A 314 -14.26 0.22 -7.18
CA LEU A 314 -15.18 0.10 -8.31
C LEU A 314 -14.37 -0.22 -9.57
N TYR A 315 -14.76 -1.25 -10.24
CA TYR A 315 -14.14 -1.73 -11.48
C TYR A 315 -15.14 -1.57 -12.62
N PHE A 316 -14.70 -0.95 -13.69
CA PHE A 316 -15.44 -0.86 -14.94
C PHE A 316 -14.64 -1.58 -16.01
N TYR A 317 -15.15 -2.70 -16.46
CA TYR A 317 -14.55 -3.49 -17.53
C TYR A 317 -15.16 -3.05 -18.85
N GLN A 318 -14.31 -2.74 -19.82
CA GLN A 318 -14.73 -2.27 -21.15
C GLN A 318 -15.63 -1.01 -21.10
N PRO A 319 -15.25 0.04 -20.34
CA PRO A 319 -16.08 1.23 -20.23
C PRO A 319 -16.18 2.03 -21.54
N PHE A 320 -15.13 2.05 -22.36
CA PHE A 320 -15.08 2.85 -23.60
C PHE A 320 -14.70 2.02 -24.83
N THR A 321 -13.88 0.97 -24.66
CA THR A 321 -13.42 0.07 -25.71
C THR A 321 -13.65 -1.40 -25.33
N LYS A 322 -13.34 -2.34 -26.22
CA LYS A 322 -13.61 -3.77 -25.97
C LYS A 322 -12.72 -4.40 -24.88
N ASN A 323 -11.60 -3.79 -24.53
CA ASN A 323 -10.61 -4.43 -23.63
C ASN A 323 -10.03 -3.48 -22.59
N ASP A 324 -10.55 -2.27 -22.46
CA ASP A 324 -10.07 -1.31 -21.47
C ASP A 324 -10.66 -1.58 -20.08
N LYS A 325 -10.00 -1.02 -19.07
CA LYS A 325 -10.39 -1.18 -17.66
C LYS A 325 -10.18 0.13 -16.92
N LEU A 326 -11.21 0.57 -16.20
CA LEU A 326 -11.13 1.70 -15.28
C LEU A 326 -11.38 1.20 -13.85
N VAL A 327 -10.51 1.59 -12.93
CA VAL A 327 -10.63 1.28 -11.51
C VAL A 327 -10.65 2.58 -10.72
N ILE A 328 -11.59 2.71 -9.79
CA ILE A 328 -11.69 3.83 -8.85
C ILE A 328 -11.71 3.24 -7.46
N ARG A 329 -10.81 3.68 -6.58
CA ARG A 329 -10.72 3.23 -5.19
C ARG A 329 -10.82 4.39 -4.22
N GLY A 330 -11.35 4.11 -3.05
CA GLY A 330 -11.36 5.05 -1.94
C GLY A 330 -11.11 4.34 -0.62
N LYS A 331 -10.28 4.93 0.24
CA LYS A 331 -9.99 4.42 1.59
C LYS A 331 -10.05 5.56 2.61
N ALA A 332 -10.57 5.25 3.79
CA ALA A 332 -10.61 6.16 4.93
C ALA A 332 -10.10 5.44 6.18
N ILE A 333 -9.20 6.09 6.90
CA ILE A 333 -8.60 5.59 8.12
C ILE A 333 -8.78 6.65 9.21
N ASP A 334 -9.27 6.21 10.36
CA ASP A 334 -9.33 6.99 11.59
C ASP A 334 -8.67 6.16 12.70
N GLU A 335 -7.63 6.71 13.30
CA GLU A 335 -6.84 6.03 14.32
C GLU A 335 -6.60 6.96 15.48
N GLN A 336 -6.66 6.42 16.70
CA GLN A 336 -6.24 7.06 17.92
C GLN A 336 -5.32 6.11 18.69
N ARG A 337 -4.17 6.61 19.11
CA ARG A 337 -3.23 5.98 20.03
C ARG A 337 -3.05 6.85 21.25
N PHE A 338 -3.01 6.23 22.40
CA PHE A 338 -2.83 6.91 23.66
C PHE A 338 -1.99 6.04 24.60
N GLY A 339 -0.87 6.55 25.05
CA GLY A 339 0.09 5.82 25.89
C GLY A 339 0.88 6.75 26.80
N GLY A 340 1.78 6.17 27.56
CA GLY A 340 2.64 6.82 28.53
C GLY A 340 2.21 6.53 29.95
N VAL A 341 2.24 7.53 30.84
CA VAL A 341 1.92 7.38 32.26
C VAL A 341 0.48 6.92 32.46
N MET A 342 0.30 5.78 33.12
CA MET A 342 -0.99 5.10 33.32
C MET A 342 -1.64 5.38 34.69
N THR A 343 -1.14 6.33 35.44
CA THR A 343 -1.74 6.72 36.70
C THR A 343 -2.95 7.62 36.46
N ASN A 344 -4.05 7.28 37.11
CA ASN A 344 -5.34 7.99 37.18
C ASN A 344 -5.52 9.27 36.33
N ASP A 345 -5.43 10.45 36.95
CA ASP A 345 -5.70 11.71 36.26
C ASP A 345 -4.70 12.07 35.18
N GLN A 346 -3.48 11.55 35.27
CA GLN A 346 -2.41 11.79 34.30
C GLN A 346 -2.68 11.04 32.99
N TYR A 347 -3.06 9.79 33.05
CA TYR A 347 -3.40 9.01 31.85
C TYR A 347 -4.51 9.63 30.99
N LEU A 348 -5.44 10.36 31.63
CA LEU A 348 -6.53 11.07 30.97
C LEU A 348 -6.14 12.47 30.46
N ASN A 349 -5.06 13.04 30.97
CA ASN A 349 -4.53 14.32 30.51
C ASN A 349 -3.43 14.12 29.47
N PRO A 350 -3.69 14.45 28.18
CA PRO A 350 -2.73 14.21 27.12
C PRO A 350 -1.51 15.15 27.14
N TYR A 351 -1.44 16.07 28.10
CA TYR A 351 -0.33 17.02 28.26
C TYR A 351 0.49 16.78 29.52
N THR A 352 0.28 15.63 30.17
CA THR A 352 1.07 15.24 31.34
C THR A 352 2.41 14.65 30.89
N ASP A 353 3.42 14.80 31.73
CA ASP A 353 4.74 14.18 31.54
C ASP A 353 4.64 12.68 31.23
N GLY A 354 5.44 12.22 30.27
CA GLY A 354 5.49 10.84 29.82
C GLY A 354 4.23 10.37 29.08
N THR A 355 3.35 11.26 28.65
CA THR A 355 2.09 10.91 27.95
C THR A 355 2.11 11.35 26.50
N GLU A 356 1.66 10.50 25.61
CA GLU A 356 1.49 10.82 24.18
C GLU A 356 0.10 10.39 23.68
N ASN A 357 -0.57 11.29 22.97
CA ASN A 357 -1.83 11.01 22.30
C ASN A 357 -1.72 11.38 20.82
N ILE A 358 -1.88 10.38 19.95
CA ILE A 358 -1.80 10.54 18.49
C ILE A 358 -3.16 10.24 17.88
N LYS A 359 -3.67 11.18 17.09
CA LYS A 359 -4.88 11.01 16.26
C LYS A 359 -4.51 11.16 14.79
N THR A 360 -4.85 10.15 14.00
CA THR A 360 -4.60 10.13 12.55
C THR A 360 -5.92 10.02 11.82
N ASN A 361 -6.15 10.94 10.88
CA ASN A 361 -7.21 10.83 9.88
C ASN A 361 -6.56 10.82 8.50
N ARG A 362 -6.81 9.78 7.73
CA ARG A 362 -6.30 9.63 6.38
C ARG A 362 -7.43 9.31 5.43
N LEU A 363 -7.50 10.06 4.34
CA LEU A 363 -8.40 9.82 3.23
C LEU A 363 -7.56 9.65 1.98
N SER A 364 -7.76 8.59 1.24
CA SER A 364 -7.10 8.36 -0.03
C SER A 364 -8.09 7.94 -1.09
N GLY A 365 -7.83 8.35 -2.32
CA GLY A 365 -8.56 7.90 -3.50
C GLY A 365 -7.60 7.76 -4.66
N ASP A 366 -7.78 6.76 -5.47
CA ASP A 366 -7.02 6.56 -6.70
C ASP A 366 -7.92 6.19 -7.88
N LEU A 367 -7.42 6.51 -9.05
CA LEU A 367 -8.00 6.17 -10.33
C LEU A 367 -6.91 5.55 -11.19
N ALA A 368 -7.19 4.39 -11.79
CA ALA A 368 -6.32 3.73 -12.73
C ALA A 368 -7.11 3.37 -13.99
N TYR A 369 -6.59 3.76 -15.16
CA TYR A 369 -7.18 3.45 -16.46
C TYR A 369 -6.17 2.75 -17.35
N THR A 370 -6.51 1.56 -17.79
CA THR A 370 -5.72 0.72 -18.69
C THR A 370 -6.38 0.69 -20.06
N LEU A 371 -5.67 1.14 -21.08
CA LEU A 371 -6.11 1.16 -22.45
C LEU A 371 -5.19 0.29 -23.33
N PRO A 372 -5.59 -0.92 -23.71
CA PRO A 372 -4.89 -1.69 -24.73
C PRO A 372 -4.95 -1.02 -26.11
N ILE A 373 -3.80 -0.92 -26.76
CA ILE A 373 -3.64 -0.35 -28.09
C ILE A 373 -3.21 -1.47 -29.04
N GLY A 374 -4.19 -2.05 -29.75
CA GLY A 374 -3.96 -3.28 -30.51
C GLY A 374 -3.64 -4.47 -29.61
N ALA A 375 -2.87 -5.45 -30.14
CA ALA A 375 -2.53 -6.67 -29.42
C ALA A 375 -1.22 -6.58 -28.60
N HIS A 376 -0.36 -5.62 -28.93
CA HIS A 376 1.02 -5.60 -28.43
C HIS A 376 1.37 -4.38 -27.59
N SER A 377 0.47 -3.40 -27.48
CA SER A 377 0.74 -2.18 -26.75
C SER A 377 -0.36 -1.87 -25.74
N GLU A 378 0.00 -1.18 -24.68
CA GLU A 378 -0.91 -0.78 -23.61
C GLU A 378 -0.51 0.59 -23.05
N LEU A 379 -1.48 1.45 -22.84
CA LEU A 379 -1.31 2.72 -22.16
C LEU A 379 -2.02 2.65 -20.81
N ASN A 380 -1.27 2.93 -19.73
CA ASN A 380 -1.80 2.99 -18.39
C ASN A 380 -1.69 4.42 -17.87
N PHE A 381 -2.80 4.98 -17.44
CA PHE A 381 -2.87 6.23 -16.69
C PHE A 381 -3.33 5.92 -15.28
N ALA A 382 -2.60 6.40 -14.28
CA ALA A 382 -3.04 6.31 -12.90
C ALA A 382 -2.78 7.62 -12.16
N THR A 383 -3.56 7.87 -11.12
CA THR A 383 -3.35 9.00 -10.23
C THR A 383 -3.92 8.67 -8.86
N ALA A 384 -3.17 8.97 -7.81
CA ALA A 384 -3.66 8.87 -6.44
C ALA A 384 -3.65 10.24 -5.75
N TYR A 385 -4.61 10.46 -4.89
CA TYR A 385 -4.68 11.58 -3.97
C TYR A 385 -4.75 11.08 -2.54
N VAL A 386 -3.90 11.61 -1.67
CA VAL A 386 -3.88 11.29 -0.25
C VAL A 386 -3.98 12.59 0.56
N TYR A 387 -4.99 12.67 1.41
CA TYR A 387 -5.07 13.63 2.50
C TYR A 387 -4.73 12.93 3.81
N HIS A 388 -3.74 13.46 4.53
CA HIS A 388 -3.32 12.93 5.82
C HIS A 388 -3.30 14.06 6.85
N LYS A 389 -4.03 13.88 7.95
CA LYS A 389 -3.99 14.75 9.11
C LYS A 389 -3.50 13.94 10.31
N ARG A 390 -2.42 14.40 10.93
CA ARG A 390 -1.93 13.88 12.20
C ARG A 390 -2.00 14.97 13.26
N GLN A 391 -2.49 14.61 14.41
CA GLN A 391 -2.48 15.43 15.61
C GLN A 391 -1.74 14.64 16.68
N ALA A 392 -0.74 15.23 17.31
CA ALA A 392 0.03 14.63 18.37
C ALA A 392 0.08 15.57 19.57
N THR A 393 -0.14 15.02 20.73
CA THR A 393 0.10 15.69 22.00
C THR A 393 1.14 14.87 22.74
N ASN A 394 2.20 15.51 23.15
CA ASN A 394 3.29 14.92 23.91
C ASN A 394 3.81 15.95 24.93
N ASP A 395 4.75 15.53 25.71
CA ASP A 395 5.36 16.29 26.79
C ASP A 395 6.53 17.21 26.37
N THR A 396 6.95 17.18 25.12
CA THR A 396 8.12 17.97 24.65
C THR A 396 8.00 19.45 24.98
N PHE A 397 6.84 20.07 24.69
CA PHE A 397 6.60 21.46 25.03
C PHE A 397 6.61 21.68 26.55
N LEU A 398 6.06 20.75 27.32
CA LEU A 398 6.04 20.80 28.77
C LEU A 398 7.46 20.87 29.33
N HIS A 399 8.32 19.93 28.95
CA HIS A 399 9.72 19.89 29.37
C HIS A 399 10.48 21.16 28.97
N ASP A 400 10.39 21.57 27.71
CA ASP A 400 11.04 22.78 27.23
C ASP A 400 10.56 24.03 28.00
N TYR A 401 9.28 24.10 28.34
CA TYR A 401 8.73 25.20 29.13
C TYR A 401 9.29 25.16 30.56
N MET A 402 9.25 24.02 31.25
CA MET A 402 9.77 23.84 32.58
C MET A 402 11.26 24.15 32.66
N ASP A 403 12.04 23.66 31.68
CA ASP A 403 13.49 23.94 31.59
C ASP A 403 13.77 25.44 31.44
N SER A 404 12.98 26.16 30.66
CA SER A 404 13.14 27.59 30.46
C SER A 404 12.72 28.43 31.68
N HIS A 405 11.98 27.82 32.63
CA HIS A 405 11.45 28.49 33.86
C HIS A 405 12.09 27.96 35.16
N LYS A 406 13.20 27.24 35.06
CA LYS A 406 13.96 26.78 36.23
C LYS A 406 14.45 27.94 37.06
N ASP A 407 14.34 27.76 38.40
CA ASP A 407 14.92 28.72 39.33
C ASP A 407 16.46 28.63 39.29
N PRO A 408 17.16 29.72 39.00
CA PRO A 408 18.62 29.72 38.99
C PRO A 408 19.24 29.35 40.34
N ALA A 409 18.50 29.47 41.43
CA ALA A 409 18.95 29.08 42.78
C ALA A 409 18.81 27.56 43.01
N HIS A 410 17.95 26.90 42.25
CA HIS A 410 17.68 25.46 42.35
C HIS A 410 17.66 24.81 40.96
N PRO A 411 18.82 24.78 40.25
CA PRO A 411 18.89 24.34 38.86
C PRO A 411 18.55 22.85 38.62
N ASP A 412 18.63 22.05 39.66
CA ASP A 412 18.29 20.61 39.64
C ASP A 412 16.79 20.33 39.80
N GLU A 413 15.99 21.34 40.14
CA GLU A 413 14.54 21.23 40.24
C GLU A 413 13.87 21.67 38.95
N ASP A 414 12.76 21.03 38.64
CA ASP A 414 11.95 21.43 37.48
C ASP A 414 11.32 22.80 37.69
N GLY A 415 11.24 23.57 36.63
CA GLY A 415 10.57 24.88 36.64
C GLY A 415 9.05 24.76 36.78
N ALA A 416 8.36 25.91 36.88
CA ALA A 416 6.92 25.94 36.94
C ALA A 416 6.27 25.35 35.70
N GLU A 417 5.25 24.51 35.89
CA GLU A 417 4.46 23.97 34.77
C GLU A 417 3.67 25.09 34.05
N PRO A 418 3.48 24.97 32.71
CA PRO A 418 2.64 25.89 31.99
C PRO A 418 1.16 25.71 32.35
N ASP A 419 0.38 26.79 32.22
CA ASP A 419 -1.08 26.68 32.32
C ASP A 419 -1.61 25.79 31.21
N VAL A 420 -2.34 24.72 31.55
CA VAL A 420 -2.93 23.77 30.61
C VAL A 420 -3.79 24.47 29.53
N SER A 421 -4.36 25.63 29.84
CA SER A 421 -5.16 26.41 28.88
C SER A 421 -4.39 26.90 27.65
N ILE A 422 -3.07 27.05 27.76
CA ILE A 422 -2.20 27.44 26.62
C ILE A 422 -1.77 26.27 25.79
N MET A 423 -1.79 25.05 26.33
CA MET A 423 -1.34 23.84 25.63
C MET A 423 -2.13 23.60 24.34
N ARG A 424 -1.42 23.28 23.29
CA ARG A 424 -2.01 22.99 21.98
C ARG A 424 -1.31 21.79 21.34
N PRO A 425 -2.05 20.90 20.70
CA PRO A 425 -1.45 19.77 20.00
C PRO A 425 -0.65 20.24 18.78
N TYR A 426 0.40 19.49 18.44
CA TYR A 426 1.00 19.54 17.13
C TYR A 426 0.01 19.01 16.09
N ILE A 427 -0.19 19.73 15.00
CA ILE A 427 -1.08 19.34 13.90
C ILE A 427 -0.30 19.43 12.60
N ALA A 428 -0.20 18.30 11.92
CA ALA A 428 0.31 18.22 10.56
C ALA A 428 -0.82 17.85 9.59
N LYS A 429 -0.86 18.52 8.44
CA LYS A 429 -1.80 18.24 7.34
C LYS A 429 -0.99 18.13 6.05
N GLU A 430 -1.10 17.01 5.40
CA GLU A 430 -0.42 16.73 4.15
C GLU A 430 -1.43 16.39 3.05
N ASN A 431 -1.16 16.89 1.86
CA ASN A 431 -1.88 16.58 0.63
C ASN A 431 -0.86 16.13 -0.40
N THR A 432 -1.05 14.95 -0.96
CA THR A 432 -0.16 14.36 -1.95
C THR A 432 -0.96 13.92 -3.17
N VAL A 433 -0.44 14.22 -4.36
CA VAL A 433 -0.97 13.75 -5.65
C VAL A 433 0.15 13.06 -6.41
N THR A 434 -0.12 11.88 -6.94
CA THR A 434 0.86 11.05 -7.67
C THR A 434 0.32 10.62 -9.04
N PRO A 435 0.34 11.51 -10.06
CA PRO A 435 -0.04 11.10 -11.42
C PRO A 435 1.06 10.26 -12.07
N SER A 436 0.67 9.25 -12.83
CA SER A 436 1.55 8.43 -13.64
C SER A 436 0.94 8.15 -15.02
N LEU A 437 1.79 8.03 -16.02
CA LEU A 437 1.44 7.61 -17.36
C LEU A 437 2.54 6.66 -17.86
N THR A 438 2.15 5.44 -18.19
CA THR A 438 3.09 4.43 -18.70
C THR A 438 2.60 3.87 -20.02
N PHE A 439 3.53 3.62 -20.91
CA PHE A 439 3.30 2.96 -22.19
C PHE A 439 4.16 1.72 -22.26
N THR A 440 3.54 0.57 -22.49
CA THR A 440 4.20 -0.73 -22.67
C THR A 440 3.98 -1.20 -24.10
N SER A 441 5.00 -1.72 -24.76
CA SER A 441 4.88 -2.30 -26.11
C SER A 441 5.77 -3.52 -26.28
N ILE A 442 5.18 -4.60 -26.77
CA ILE A 442 5.88 -5.85 -27.10
C ILE A 442 6.37 -5.77 -28.55
N LEU A 443 7.67 -5.73 -28.76
CA LEU A 443 8.35 -5.57 -30.05
C LEU A 443 9.18 -6.82 -30.37
N GLY A 444 8.55 -7.86 -30.86
CA GLY A 444 9.17 -9.15 -31.12
C GLY A 444 9.62 -9.85 -29.83
N LYS A 445 10.93 -9.84 -29.54
CA LYS A 445 11.49 -10.42 -28.31
C LYS A 445 11.69 -9.39 -27.18
N HIS A 446 11.43 -8.12 -27.45
CA HIS A 446 11.64 -7.02 -26.53
C HIS A 446 10.30 -6.55 -25.97
N THR A 447 10.26 -6.23 -24.69
CA THR A 447 9.16 -5.53 -24.06
C THR A 447 9.65 -4.14 -23.62
N LEU A 448 9.27 -3.14 -24.41
CA LEU A 448 9.61 -1.75 -24.10
C LEU A 448 8.57 -1.16 -23.16
N LEU A 449 9.02 -0.70 -21.99
CA LEU A 449 8.25 0.08 -21.04
C LEU A 449 8.82 1.49 -20.95
N THR A 450 7.97 2.51 -21.09
CA THR A 450 8.36 3.90 -20.88
C THR A 450 7.28 4.63 -20.11
N GLY A 451 7.65 5.65 -19.35
CA GLY A 451 6.65 6.40 -18.60
C GLY A 451 7.17 7.66 -17.95
N VAL A 452 6.20 8.39 -17.40
CA VAL A 452 6.41 9.56 -16.58
C VAL A 452 5.58 9.42 -15.29
N GLN A 453 6.19 9.76 -14.17
CA GLN A 453 5.55 9.74 -12.84
C GLN A 453 5.83 11.07 -12.13
N GLY A 454 4.78 11.64 -11.54
CA GLY A 454 4.88 12.84 -10.71
C GLY A 454 4.61 12.53 -9.24
N TYR A 455 5.24 13.30 -8.35
CA TYR A 455 4.97 13.31 -6.92
C TYR A 455 4.88 14.77 -6.48
N PHE A 456 3.70 15.18 -6.01
CA PHE A 456 3.43 16.54 -5.61
C PHE A 456 2.84 16.53 -4.21
N THR A 457 3.60 17.04 -3.23
CA THR A 457 3.14 17.08 -1.85
C THR A 457 3.18 18.49 -1.26
N ARG A 458 2.22 18.76 -0.37
CA ARG A 458 2.14 19.99 0.41
C ARG A 458 1.87 19.62 1.85
N LEU A 459 2.79 19.98 2.73
CA LEU A 459 2.72 19.79 4.17
C LEU A 459 2.53 21.14 4.85
N ARG A 460 1.58 21.20 5.77
CA ARG A 460 1.40 22.30 6.71
C ARG A 460 1.44 21.76 8.12
N GLU A 461 2.34 22.31 8.92
CA GLU A 461 2.55 21.96 10.32
C GLU A 461 2.24 23.14 11.20
N THR A 462 1.67 22.89 12.37
CA THR A 462 1.40 23.91 13.39
C THR A 462 1.68 23.27 14.73
N GLY A 463 2.52 23.89 15.54
CA GLY A 463 2.88 23.42 16.87
C GLY A 463 3.11 24.58 17.83
N LEU A 464 3.00 24.30 19.10
CA LEU A 464 3.39 25.19 20.18
C LEU A 464 4.83 24.87 20.58
N TYR A 465 5.66 25.88 20.69
CA TYR A 465 7.09 25.78 21.02
C TYR A 465 7.48 26.85 22.04
N VAL A 466 8.59 26.61 22.68
CA VAL A 466 9.28 27.56 23.55
C VAL A 466 10.79 27.40 23.34
N ILE A 467 11.56 28.45 23.49
CA ILE A 467 13.01 28.35 23.46
C ILE A 467 13.50 28.07 24.88
N SER A 468 14.15 26.92 25.06
CA SER A 468 14.70 26.46 26.34
C SER A 468 16.21 26.29 26.34
N ALA A 469 16.86 26.35 25.16
CA ALA A 469 18.30 26.11 25.02
C ALA A 469 19.14 27.16 25.78
N GLU A 470 20.11 26.68 26.55
CA GLU A 470 21.00 27.50 27.40
C GLU A 470 21.74 28.60 26.64
N ASP A 471 22.18 28.33 25.41
CA ASP A 471 22.88 29.26 24.52
C ASP A 471 21.95 30.35 23.94
N GLU A 472 20.65 30.16 24.08
CA GLU A 472 19.61 31.11 23.62
C GLU A 472 18.97 31.92 24.75
N LYS A 473 19.47 31.82 25.99
CA LYS A 473 18.95 32.58 27.17
C LYS A 473 18.86 34.10 26.96
N THR A 474 19.66 34.65 26.09
CA THR A 474 19.62 36.09 25.75
C THR A 474 18.53 36.45 24.75
N SER A 475 17.84 35.47 24.17
CA SER A 475 16.74 35.68 23.25
C SER A 475 15.54 36.33 23.97
N PRO A 476 14.89 37.35 23.41
CA PRO A 476 13.67 37.93 23.98
C PRO A 476 12.47 36.95 23.95
N TYR A 477 12.63 35.81 23.32
CA TYR A 477 11.63 34.73 23.20
C TYR A 477 11.95 33.54 24.12
N TYR A 478 13.02 33.60 24.92
CA TYR A 478 13.36 32.55 25.86
C TYR A 478 12.25 32.42 26.90
N GLY A 479 11.76 31.21 27.13
CA GLY A 479 10.64 30.94 28.06
C GLY A 479 9.27 31.44 27.57
N VAL A 480 9.18 32.09 26.40
CA VAL A 480 7.91 32.64 25.90
C VAL A 480 7.29 31.69 24.88
N PRO A 481 6.11 31.11 25.17
CA PRO A 481 5.41 30.23 24.25
C PRO A 481 5.05 30.93 22.92
N TYR A 482 5.33 30.29 21.79
CA TYR A 482 4.95 30.80 20.48
C TYR A 482 4.41 29.68 19.57
N THR A 483 3.52 30.04 18.64
CA THR A 483 3.01 29.11 17.65
C THR A 483 3.88 29.16 16.41
N SER A 484 4.48 28.04 16.05
CA SER A 484 5.20 27.89 14.77
C SER A 484 4.27 27.33 13.71
N ILE A 485 4.37 27.86 12.48
CA ILE A 485 3.63 27.39 11.30
C ILE A 485 4.63 27.06 10.21
N GLY A 486 4.83 25.76 9.99
CA GLY A 486 5.63 25.23 8.90
C GLY A 486 4.79 25.03 7.63
N LYS A 487 5.34 25.42 6.48
CA LYS A 487 4.79 25.09 5.17
C LYS A 487 5.90 24.53 4.30
N LYS A 488 5.77 23.28 3.88
CA LYS A 488 6.74 22.58 3.05
C LYS A 488 6.05 22.06 1.79
N HIS A 489 6.78 21.94 0.72
CA HIS A 489 6.32 21.30 -0.51
C HIS A 489 7.47 20.57 -1.17
N ALA A 490 7.15 19.46 -1.82
CA ALA A 490 8.06 18.76 -2.71
C ALA A 490 7.33 18.47 -4.02
N ASN A 491 8.04 18.66 -5.13
CA ASN A 491 7.54 18.36 -6.47
C ASN A 491 8.63 17.59 -7.19
N GLU A 492 8.31 16.38 -7.59
CA GLU A 492 9.23 15.50 -8.30
C GLU A 492 8.55 15.03 -9.60
N ILE A 493 9.31 14.93 -10.68
CA ILE A 493 8.87 14.34 -11.94
C ILE A 493 9.99 13.41 -12.41
N GLY A 494 9.67 12.15 -12.57
CA GLY A 494 10.58 11.11 -13.05
C GLY A 494 10.15 10.61 -14.43
N PHE A 495 11.13 10.37 -15.30
CA PHE A 495 10.95 9.69 -16.58
C PHE A 495 11.74 8.39 -16.52
N PHE A 496 11.18 7.34 -17.06
CA PHE A 496 11.87 6.05 -17.12
C PHE A 496 11.63 5.37 -18.47
N ILE A 497 12.59 4.56 -18.84
CA ILE A 497 12.54 3.64 -19.99
C ILE A 497 13.22 2.34 -19.60
N GLN A 498 12.62 1.22 -19.97
CA GLN A 498 13.11 -0.12 -19.72
C GLN A 498 12.88 -0.97 -20.96
N ASP A 499 13.82 -1.85 -21.26
CA ASP A 499 13.70 -2.90 -22.28
C ASP A 499 13.97 -4.25 -21.60
N GLU A 500 13.09 -5.22 -21.86
CA GLU A 500 13.16 -6.59 -21.36
C GLU A 500 13.26 -7.60 -22.49
#